data_4f78a0049944fbbc4c5a3a1ee0fef93d
#
_entry.id   4f78a0049944fbbc4c5a3a1ee0fef93d
#
_cell.length_a   1.000
_cell.length_b   1.000
_cell.length_c   1.000
_cell.angle_alpha   90.00
_cell.angle_beta   90.00
_cell.angle_gamma   90.00
#
_symmetry.space_group_name_H-M   'P 1'
#
loop_
_entity.id
_entity.type
_entity.pdbx_description
1 polymer ?
#
loop_
_entity_poly.entity_id
_entity_poly.type
_entity_poly.pdbx_seq_one_letter_code
_entity_poly.pdbx_strand_id
1 'polypeptide(L)'
;MKKDIIFGICADVHQRDIYDATDKIKKFVDEAHERGAEFIIELGDFVLDNEPGRKLLKEWNKFNGPTYHVLGNHDCEHGGKGPTMVLTGQSSNYYSFDCGAYHFIVLDTNYFKDGGEYHDYGDNNYHKDFFNCYIPTEQLEWLAADLDATDKRSFIFTHATLAVGDWTIYNIHDFQDVIWRANEKAGFNKVTMCFSGHDHADEHLFKGGVHYMIINSMCHKYIGPKYVDESSHNAEVKAQFDEPIRHIARYKDPLYAFVQLKSNGLIRIIGKQSEYVDYSPLELHWEHYTAPQIAYREFWMNGFCEEK
;
A
#
# COMPACT_ATOMS: atom_id res chain seq x y z
N MET A 1 28.59 8.26 10.01
CA MET A 1 28.07 6.94 9.62
C MET A 1 26.58 7.12 9.31
N LYS A 2 26.08 6.52 8.21
CA LYS A 2 24.63 6.52 7.95
C LYS A 2 23.95 5.74 9.08
N LYS A 3 22.88 6.30 9.66
CA LYS A 3 22.05 5.63 10.68
C LYS A 3 21.13 4.64 9.99
N ASP A 4 20.90 3.48 10.60
CA ASP A 4 19.81 2.60 10.19
C ASP A 4 18.47 3.31 10.37
N ILE A 5 17.52 3.07 9.46
CA ILE A 5 16.16 3.60 9.53
C ILE A 5 15.21 2.42 9.62
N ILE A 6 14.19 2.55 10.45
CA ILE A 6 13.05 1.63 10.48
C ILE A 6 11.75 2.43 10.31
N PHE A 7 10.84 1.93 9.49
CA PHE A 7 9.49 2.48 9.36
C PHE A 7 8.44 1.38 9.31
N GLY A 8 7.23 1.71 9.75
CA GLY A 8 6.09 0.80 9.69
C GLY A 8 5.29 1.01 8.41
N ILE A 9 4.79 -0.08 7.82
CA ILE A 9 3.99 -0.07 6.60
C ILE A 9 2.81 -1.03 6.71
N CYS A 10 1.63 -0.58 6.31
CA CYS A 10 0.43 -1.40 6.15
C CYS A 10 -0.33 -0.98 4.89
N ALA A 11 -1.31 -1.77 4.47
CA ALA A 11 -2.13 -1.52 3.29
C ALA A 11 -3.56 -2.03 3.49
N ASP A 12 -4.49 -1.49 2.76
CA ASP A 12 -5.82 -2.06 2.55
C ASP A 12 -6.50 -2.43 3.88
N VAL A 13 -6.65 -1.44 4.75
CA VAL A 13 -7.29 -1.61 6.07
C VAL A 13 -8.81 -1.77 5.93
N HIS A 14 -9.40 -1.09 4.94
CA HIS A 14 -10.83 -1.14 4.64
C HIS A 14 -11.70 -0.99 5.89
N GLN A 15 -11.51 0.11 6.62
CA GLN A 15 -12.22 0.36 7.87
C GLN A 15 -13.75 0.17 7.73
N ARG A 16 -14.30 0.50 6.57
CA ARG A 16 -15.73 0.33 6.29
C ARG A 16 -16.18 -1.13 6.43
N ASP A 17 -15.36 -2.06 5.96
CA ASP A 17 -15.73 -3.47 5.81
C ASP A 17 -15.25 -4.32 6.99
N ILE A 18 -14.46 -3.74 7.90
CA ILE A 18 -13.80 -4.47 8.99
C ILE A 18 -14.12 -3.85 10.35
N TYR A 19 -14.93 -4.57 11.15
CA TYR A 19 -15.40 -4.09 12.45
C TYR A 19 -14.30 -3.94 13.52
N ASP A 20 -13.21 -4.69 13.42
CA ASP A 20 -12.06 -4.66 14.34
C ASP A 20 -10.83 -3.89 13.79
N ALA A 21 -11.01 -3.13 12.70
CA ALA A 21 -9.93 -2.37 12.05
C ALA A 21 -9.22 -1.40 13.03
N THR A 22 -9.98 -0.76 13.92
CA THR A 22 -9.40 0.15 14.92
C THR A 22 -8.45 -0.56 15.89
N ASP A 23 -8.82 -1.77 16.35
CA ASP A 23 -7.95 -2.55 17.24
C ASP A 23 -6.70 -3.07 16.52
N LYS A 24 -6.83 -3.38 15.23
CA LYS A 24 -5.72 -3.78 14.37
C LYS A 24 -4.72 -2.65 14.16
N ILE A 25 -5.22 -1.44 13.87
CA ILE A 25 -4.37 -0.23 13.77
C ILE A 25 -3.70 0.08 15.09
N LYS A 26 -4.41 -0.07 16.23
CA LYS A 26 -3.79 0.12 17.55
C LYS A 26 -2.60 -0.81 17.74
N LYS A 27 -2.72 -2.12 17.44
CA LYS A 27 -1.60 -3.08 17.53
C LYS A 27 -0.40 -2.65 16.66
N PHE A 28 -0.66 -2.15 15.45
CA PHE A 28 0.38 -1.67 14.55
C PHE A 28 1.11 -0.45 15.12
N VAL A 29 0.37 0.54 15.61
CA VAL A 29 0.93 1.77 16.19
C VAL A 29 1.72 1.48 17.47
N ASP A 30 1.20 0.61 18.35
CA ASP A 30 1.90 0.21 19.57
C ASP A 30 3.25 -0.46 19.22
N GLU A 31 3.28 -1.40 18.26
CA GLU A 31 4.54 -2.05 17.84
C GLU A 31 5.47 -1.08 17.10
N ALA A 32 4.94 -0.11 16.36
CA ALA A 32 5.77 0.93 15.73
C ALA A 32 6.54 1.76 16.77
N HIS A 33 5.90 2.08 17.91
CA HIS A 33 6.57 2.71 19.03
C HIS A 33 7.64 1.80 19.66
N GLU A 34 7.30 0.53 19.93
CA GLU A 34 8.24 -0.42 20.53
C GLU A 34 9.50 -0.62 19.68
N ARG A 35 9.35 -0.59 18.36
CA ARG A 35 10.47 -0.73 17.41
C ARG A 35 11.23 0.57 17.17
N GLY A 36 10.72 1.70 17.66
CA GLY A 36 11.31 3.01 17.41
C GLY A 36 11.25 3.40 15.93
N ALA A 37 10.12 3.15 15.27
CA ALA A 37 9.91 3.55 13.88
C ALA A 37 10.08 5.06 13.72
N GLU A 38 10.79 5.49 12.66
CA GLU A 38 10.99 6.92 12.35
C GLU A 38 9.71 7.53 11.77
N PHE A 39 8.91 6.74 11.07
CA PHE A 39 7.59 7.10 10.55
C PHE A 39 6.72 5.86 10.33
N ILE A 40 5.43 6.06 10.10
CA ILE A 40 4.53 5.03 9.62
C ILE A 40 3.83 5.51 8.35
N ILE A 41 3.50 4.55 7.45
CA ILE A 41 2.80 4.81 6.20
C ILE A 41 1.74 3.72 5.95
N GLU A 42 0.59 4.14 5.44
CA GLU A 42 -0.41 3.24 4.89
C GLU A 42 -0.51 3.44 3.37
N LEU A 43 -0.83 2.36 2.63
CA LEU A 43 -0.77 2.31 1.17
C LEU A 43 -2.14 2.43 0.47
N GLY A 44 -3.09 3.09 1.09
CA GLY A 44 -4.43 3.31 0.53
C GLY A 44 -5.48 2.30 0.99
N ASP A 45 -6.73 2.59 0.61
CA ASP A 45 -7.92 1.88 1.05
C ASP A 45 -8.02 1.81 2.57
N PHE A 46 -7.88 3.00 3.17
CA PHE A 46 -7.65 3.13 4.59
C PHE A 46 -8.94 3.39 5.36
N VAL A 47 -9.60 4.52 5.13
CA VAL A 47 -10.64 5.02 6.01
C VAL A 47 -11.64 5.93 5.30
N LEU A 48 -12.90 5.85 5.70
CA LEU A 48 -13.94 6.80 5.27
C LEU A 48 -14.21 7.87 6.33
N ASP A 49 -14.75 9.02 5.91
CA ASP A 49 -15.21 10.07 6.82
C ASP A 49 -16.54 9.71 7.49
N ASN A 50 -16.45 8.77 8.42
CA ASN A 50 -17.55 8.35 9.28
C ASN A 50 -17.06 8.24 10.74
N GLU A 51 -17.97 7.96 11.68
CA GLU A 51 -17.59 7.85 13.10
C GLU A 51 -16.56 6.76 13.38
N PRO A 52 -16.69 5.51 12.86
CA PRO A 52 -15.64 4.50 12.99
C PRO A 52 -14.31 4.91 12.37
N GLY A 53 -14.31 5.55 11.20
CA GLY A 53 -13.09 6.03 10.54
C GLY A 53 -12.37 7.08 11.35
N ARG A 54 -13.09 8.04 11.93
CA ARG A 54 -12.50 9.03 12.83
C ARG A 54 -11.94 8.40 14.11
N LYS A 55 -12.53 7.32 14.62
CA LYS A 55 -11.98 6.55 15.75
C LYS A 55 -10.68 5.86 15.36
N LEU A 56 -10.63 5.25 14.19
CA LEU A 56 -9.43 4.60 13.66
C LEU A 56 -8.30 5.61 13.48
N LEU A 57 -8.57 6.75 12.85
CA LEU A 57 -7.57 7.83 12.71
C LEU A 57 -7.07 8.36 14.04
N LYS A 58 -7.90 8.39 15.07
CA LYS A 58 -7.46 8.76 16.41
C LYS A 58 -6.44 7.77 16.97
N GLU A 59 -6.55 6.46 16.69
CA GLU A 59 -5.53 5.50 17.07
C GLU A 59 -4.26 5.64 16.22
N TRP A 60 -4.41 5.81 14.90
CA TRP A 60 -3.29 6.07 13.98
C TRP A 60 -2.47 7.29 14.41
N ASN A 61 -3.13 8.39 14.73
CA ASN A 61 -2.52 9.65 15.13
C ASN A 61 -1.92 9.64 16.57
N LYS A 62 -1.97 8.51 17.27
CA LYS A 62 -1.19 8.31 18.50
C LYS A 62 0.28 8.04 18.23
N PHE A 63 0.64 7.70 17.00
CA PHE A 63 2.04 7.57 16.66
C PHE A 63 2.78 8.89 16.86
N ASN A 64 3.91 8.86 17.58
CA ASN A 64 4.64 10.07 17.98
C ASN A 64 5.55 10.66 16.89
N GLY A 65 5.67 9.98 15.74
CA GLY A 65 6.44 10.41 14.59
C GLY A 65 5.56 10.85 13.41
N PRO A 66 6.15 11.19 12.27
CA PRO A 66 5.42 11.48 11.05
C PRO A 66 4.56 10.30 10.59
N THR A 67 3.37 10.61 10.10
CA THR A 67 2.46 9.65 9.48
C THR A 67 2.22 10.06 8.03
N TYR A 68 2.21 9.08 7.13
CA TYR A 68 2.03 9.32 5.70
C TYR A 68 0.91 8.45 5.15
N HIS A 69 0.24 8.97 4.13
CA HIS A 69 -0.93 8.36 3.53
C HIS A 69 -0.76 8.29 2.01
N VAL A 70 -1.13 7.16 1.43
CA VAL A 70 -1.33 6.97 0.00
C VAL A 70 -2.83 6.91 -0.26
N LEU A 71 -3.32 7.48 -1.34
CA LEU A 71 -4.73 7.33 -1.72
C LEU A 71 -4.96 5.99 -2.41
N GLY A 72 -5.91 5.21 -1.91
CA GLY A 72 -6.44 4.03 -2.57
C GLY A 72 -7.69 4.35 -3.39
N ASN A 73 -8.14 3.40 -4.18
CA ASN A 73 -9.33 3.59 -5.00
C ASN A 73 -10.61 3.68 -4.15
N HIS A 74 -10.70 2.92 -3.06
CA HIS A 74 -11.83 3.01 -2.12
C HIS A 74 -11.86 4.31 -1.32
N ASP A 75 -10.73 4.99 -1.16
CA ASP A 75 -10.67 6.32 -0.55
C ASP A 75 -11.31 7.42 -1.43
N CYS A 76 -11.56 7.11 -2.72
CA CYS A 76 -12.17 8.02 -3.67
C CYS A 76 -13.68 7.80 -3.88
N GLU A 77 -14.30 6.80 -3.23
CA GLU A 77 -15.70 6.40 -3.46
C GLU A 77 -16.72 7.48 -3.09
N HIS A 78 -16.42 8.32 -2.12
CA HIS A 78 -17.37 9.29 -1.58
C HIS A 78 -16.85 10.72 -1.72
N GLY A 79 -17.20 11.36 -2.82
CA GLY A 79 -16.82 12.75 -3.12
C GLY A 79 -15.43 12.90 -3.74
N GLY A 80 -14.85 11.82 -4.26
CA GLY A 80 -13.49 11.83 -4.84
C GLY A 80 -12.40 11.88 -3.78
N LYS A 81 -11.21 12.30 -4.17
CA LYS A 81 -9.99 12.32 -3.34
C LYS A 81 -10.04 13.33 -2.18
N GLY A 82 -10.72 14.47 -2.41
CA GLY A 82 -10.72 15.62 -1.49
C GLY A 82 -11.15 15.30 -0.06
N PRO A 83 -12.28 14.65 0.19
CA PRO A 83 -12.74 14.31 1.53
C PRO A 83 -11.72 13.50 2.32
N THR A 84 -11.14 12.46 1.73
CA THR A 84 -10.12 11.62 2.39
C THR A 84 -8.84 12.41 2.66
N MET A 85 -8.39 13.25 1.72
CA MET A 85 -7.22 14.10 1.94
C MET A 85 -7.42 15.06 3.10
N VAL A 86 -8.61 15.67 3.22
CA VAL A 86 -8.96 16.53 4.36
C VAL A 86 -8.96 15.73 5.67
N LEU A 87 -9.55 14.56 5.65
CA LEU A 87 -9.66 13.68 6.82
C LEU A 87 -8.29 13.23 7.34
N THR A 88 -7.38 12.86 6.44
CA THR A 88 -6.02 12.39 6.76
C THR A 88 -5.01 13.54 6.94
N GLY A 89 -5.40 14.77 6.59
CA GLY A 89 -4.52 15.94 6.66
C GLY A 89 -3.51 16.04 5.52
N GLN A 90 -3.74 15.33 4.40
CA GLN A 90 -2.89 15.42 3.21
C GLN A 90 -3.10 16.76 2.48
N SER A 91 -2.01 17.42 2.14
CA SER A 91 -2.03 18.65 1.34
C SER A 91 -1.90 18.41 -0.17
N SER A 92 -1.46 17.21 -0.56
CA SER A 92 -1.32 16.78 -1.96
C SER A 92 -1.58 15.28 -2.06
N ASN A 93 -2.08 14.85 -3.21
CA ASN A 93 -2.30 13.43 -3.52
C ASN A 93 -1.02 12.71 -3.96
N TYR A 94 0.02 13.44 -4.38
CA TYR A 94 1.38 12.93 -4.57
C TYR A 94 2.38 13.92 -3.99
N TYR A 95 3.45 13.42 -3.39
CA TYR A 95 4.46 14.22 -2.71
C TYR A 95 5.70 13.40 -2.40
N SER A 96 6.75 14.07 -1.94
CA SER A 96 7.97 13.41 -1.45
C SER A 96 8.40 13.98 -0.09
N PHE A 97 9.20 13.19 0.62
CA PHE A 97 9.80 13.58 1.89
C PHE A 97 11.13 12.86 2.10
N ASP A 98 11.95 13.43 2.97
CA ASP A 98 13.22 12.84 3.33
C ASP A 98 13.18 12.27 4.76
N CYS A 99 13.77 11.08 4.94
CA CYS A 99 14.07 10.57 6.25
C CYS A 99 15.52 10.06 6.27
N GLY A 100 16.36 10.72 7.05
CA GLY A 100 17.78 10.43 7.11
C GLY A 100 18.48 10.51 5.74
N ALA A 101 19.11 9.41 5.33
CA ALA A 101 19.86 9.31 4.08
C ALA A 101 19.03 8.87 2.87
N TYR A 102 17.72 8.78 3.01
CA TYR A 102 16.81 8.25 2.01
C TYR A 102 15.73 9.26 1.63
N HIS A 103 15.24 9.13 0.42
CA HIS A 103 14.16 9.90 -0.16
C HIS A 103 12.95 9.00 -0.38
N PHE A 104 11.77 9.48 -0.04
CA PHE A 104 10.52 8.72 -0.08
C PHE A 104 9.51 9.49 -0.92
N ILE A 105 8.85 8.80 -1.83
CA ILE A 105 7.95 9.37 -2.83
C ILE A 105 6.61 8.66 -2.74
N VAL A 106 5.54 9.41 -2.60
CA VAL A 106 4.16 8.93 -2.67
C VAL A 106 3.59 9.34 -4.02
N LEU A 107 3.02 8.40 -4.76
CA LEU A 107 2.35 8.64 -6.03
C LEU A 107 0.88 8.24 -5.93
N ASP A 108 0.04 8.97 -6.63
CA ASP A 108 -1.38 8.69 -6.77
C ASP A 108 -1.65 7.96 -8.10
N THR A 109 -2.21 6.77 -8.01
CA THR A 109 -2.56 5.92 -9.15
C THR A 109 -4.06 5.95 -9.48
N ASN A 110 -4.85 6.77 -8.76
CA ASN A 110 -6.31 6.80 -8.87
C ASN A 110 -6.79 7.73 -9.98
N TYR A 111 -6.39 7.38 -11.19
CA TYR A 111 -6.83 8.05 -12.42
C TYR A 111 -7.29 7.02 -13.45
N PHE A 112 -8.31 7.40 -14.22
CA PHE A 112 -8.68 6.68 -15.45
C PHE A 112 -8.45 7.58 -16.67
N LYS A 113 -8.43 6.99 -17.86
CA LYS A 113 -8.22 7.72 -19.11
C LYS A 113 -9.44 7.59 -20.01
N ASP A 114 -10.03 8.70 -20.39
CA ASP A 114 -11.13 8.78 -21.34
C ASP A 114 -10.85 9.86 -22.40
N GLY A 115 -11.15 9.55 -23.67
CA GLY A 115 -10.91 10.49 -24.77
C GLY A 115 -9.45 10.95 -24.93
N GLY A 116 -8.51 10.29 -24.28
CA GLY A 116 -7.10 10.69 -24.24
C GLY A 116 -6.71 11.54 -23.05
N GLU A 117 -7.66 12.00 -22.24
CA GLU A 117 -7.46 12.83 -21.05
C GLU A 117 -7.49 11.98 -19.78
N TYR A 118 -6.72 12.40 -18.75
CA TYR A 118 -6.74 11.78 -17.43
C TYR A 118 -7.80 12.44 -16.55
N HIS A 119 -8.54 11.62 -15.83
CA HIS A 119 -9.59 12.02 -14.91
C HIS A 119 -9.40 11.38 -13.56
N ASP A 120 -9.68 12.13 -12.51
CA ASP A 120 -9.66 11.62 -11.14
C ASP A 120 -10.74 10.56 -10.90
N TYR A 121 -10.44 9.58 -10.07
CA TYR A 121 -11.46 8.72 -9.47
C TYR A 121 -12.41 9.56 -8.59
N GLY A 122 -13.70 9.22 -8.65
CA GLY A 122 -14.75 9.87 -7.87
C GLY A 122 -16.06 9.08 -7.93
N ASP A 123 -17.11 9.58 -7.28
CA ASP A 123 -18.40 8.90 -7.07
C ASP A 123 -19.02 8.24 -8.29
N ASN A 124 -18.83 8.82 -9.46
CA ASN A 124 -19.53 8.37 -10.67
C ASN A 124 -18.66 7.51 -11.60
N ASN A 125 -17.39 7.34 -11.32
CA ASN A 125 -16.45 6.67 -12.22
C ASN A 125 -15.61 5.58 -11.58
N TYR A 126 -15.63 5.49 -10.26
CA TYR A 126 -14.93 4.47 -9.49
C TYR A 126 -15.25 3.04 -9.94
N HIS A 127 -16.49 2.75 -10.35
CA HIS A 127 -16.93 1.43 -10.79
C HIS A 127 -16.88 1.22 -12.31
N LYS A 128 -16.64 2.27 -13.11
CA LYS A 128 -16.74 2.16 -14.58
C LYS A 128 -15.56 1.49 -15.21
N ASP A 129 -14.38 1.65 -14.61
CA ASP A 129 -13.13 1.09 -15.12
C ASP A 129 -12.22 0.66 -13.95
N PHE A 130 -12.70 -0.26 -13.15
CA PHE A 130 -12.04 -0.82 -11.96
C PHE A 130 -10.58 -1.26 -12.22
N PHE A 131 -10.25 -1.48 -13.49
CA PHE A 131 -8.97 -2.02 -13.94
C PHE A 131 -8.05 -0.98 -14.59
N ASN A 132 -8.47 0.29 -14.69
CA ASN A 132 -7.78 1.32 -15.44
C ASN A 132 -7.10 2.34 -14.53
N CYS A 133 -6.12 1.89 -13.74
CA CYS A 133 -5.28 2.78 -12.95
C CYS A 133 -4.17 3.38 -13.81
N TYR A 134 -3.96 4.69 -13.67
CA TYR A 134 -2.90 5.42 -14.38
C TYR A 134 -2.14 6.36 -13.45
N ILE A 135 -0.90 6.66 -13.81
CA ILE A 135 -0.17 7.83 -13.32
C ILE A 135 -0.18 8.87 -14.45
N PRO A 136 -0.80 10.06 -14.28
CA PRO A 136 -0.84 11.08 -15.30
C PRO A 136 0.55 11.55 -15.74
N THR A 137 0.64 12.01 -16.98
CA THR A 137 1.91 12.52 -17.54
C THR A 137 2.53 13.62 -16.67
N GLU A 138 1.71 14.56 -16.18
CA GLU A 138 2.17 15.63 -15.30
C GLU A 138 2.82 15.08 -14.00
N GLN A 139 2.25 14.04 -13.43
CA GLN A 139 2.82 13.41 -12.24
C GLN A 139 4.12 12.64 -12.55
N LEU A 140 4.23 12.03 -13.75
CA LEU A 140 5.47 11.40 -14.21
C LEU A 140 6.58 12.43 -14.46
N GLU A 141 6.24 13.60 -15.02
CA GLU A 141 7.17 14.72 -15.19
C GLU A 141 7.64 15.26 -13.83
N TRP A 142 6.71 15.42 -12.88
CA TRP A 142 7.04 15.78 -11.51
C TRP A 142 7.96 14.74 -10.85
N LEU A 143 7.67 13.43 -11.00
CA LEU A 143 8.51 12.36 -10.49
C LEU A 143 9.94 12.43 -11.06
N ALA A 144 10.07 12.66 -12.36
CA ALA A 144 11.38 12.80 -13.00
C ALA A 144 12.16 13.99 -12.42
N ALA A 145 11.50 15.14 -12.22
CA ALA A 145 12.11 16.34 -11.66
C ALA A 145 12.49 16.14 -10.18
N ASP A 146 11.64 15.48 -9.40
CA ASP A 146 11.89 15.18 -7.98
C ASP A 146 13.08 14.22 -7.81
N LEU A 147 13.15 13.18 -8.64
CA LEU A 147 14.30 12.28 -8.68
C LEU A 147 15.60 13.00 -9.11
N ASP A 148 15.51 13.97 -10.03
CA ASP A 148 16.65 14.76 -10.46
C ASP A 148 17.15 15.73 -9.38
N ALA A 149 16.28 16.15 -8.49
CA ALA A 149 16.59 17.11 -7.42
C ALA A 149 17.28 16.45 -6.20
N THR A 150 17.31 15.13 -6.11
CA THR A 150 17.93 14.41 -4.98
C THR A 150 19.08 13.52 -5.41
N ASP A 151 20.11 13.40 -4.58
CA ASP A 151 21.18 12.40 -4.70
C ASP A 151 20.94 11.17 -3.83
N LYS A 152 19.83 11.13 -3.10
CA LYS A 152 19.49 10.04 -2.17
C LYS A 152 18.94 8.83 -2.92
N ARG A 153 19.08 7.64 -2.31
CA ARG A 153 18.28 6.49 -2.71
C ARG A 153 16.83 6.72 -2.40
N SER A 154 15.96 6.38 -3.35
CA SER A 154 14.54 6.68 -3.31
C SER A 154 13.72 5.40 -3.19
N PHE A 155 12.64 5.51 -2.45
CA PHE A 155 11.61 4.48 -2.24
C PHE A 155 10.27 5.06 -2.66
N ILE A 156 9.49 4.32 -3.45
CA ILE A 156 8.22 4.80 -4.00
C ILE A 156 7.08 4.02 -3.35
N PHE A 157 6.01 4.72 -3.01
CA PHE A 157 4.77 4.17 -2.46
C PHE A 157 3.59 4.51 -3.35
N THR A 158 2.80 3.51 -3.68
CA THR A 158 1.57 3.64 -4.47
C THR A 158 0.49 2.73 -3.88
N HIS A 159 -0.76 2.94 -4.28
CA HIS A 159 -1.80 1.96 -4.00
C HIS A 159 -1.79 0.85 -5.06
N ALA A 160 -2.11 1.14 -6.31
CA ALA A 160 -2.07 0.16 -7.39
C ALA A 160 -0.65 -0.32 -7.67
N THR A 161 -0.51 -1.54 -8.16
CA THR A 161 0.76 -2.21 -8.37
C THR A 161 1.57 -1.65 -9.54
N LEU A 162 2.88 -1.76 -9.48
CA LEU A 162 3.81 -1.11 -10.42
C LEU A 162 4.62 -2.07 -11.30
N ALA A 163 4.54 -3.37 -11.11
CA ALA A 163 5.26 -4.32 -11.96
C ALA A 163 4.82 -5.78 -11.81
N VAL A 164 4.08 -6.06 -10.79
CA VAL A 164 3.60 -7.40 -10.42
C VAL A 164 2.16 -7.26 -9.93
N GLY A 165 1.38 -8.34 -10.01
CA GLY A 165 -0.02 -8.36 -9.63
C GLY A 165 -0.99 -8.18 -10.79
N ASP A 166 -2.24 -8.50 -10.54
CA ASP A 166 -3.31 -8.48 -11.55
C ASP A 166 -3.79 -7.05 -11.85
N TRP A 167 -3.50 -6.11 -10.94
CA TRP A 167 -4.00 -4.73 -10.95
C TRP A 167 -2.88 -3.71 -11.15
N THR A 168 -1.99 -4.01 -12.08
CA THR A 168 -0.88 -3.12 -12.46
C THR A 168 -1.41 -1.91 -13.24
N ILE A 169 -0.82 -0.72 -12.99
CA ILE A 169 -1.17 0.49 -13.74
C ILE A 169 -1.01 0.29 -15.25
N TYR A 170 -1.91 0.88 -16.03
CA TYR A 170 -1.94 0.68 -17.49
C TYR A 170 -0.73 1.28 -18.21
N ASN A 171 -0.23 2.40 -17.74
CA ASN A 171 0.95 3.05 -18.33
C ASN A 171 2.24 2.70 -17.58
N ILE A 172 2.39 1.45 -17.19
CA ILE A 172 3.55 0.93 -16.46
C ILE A 172 4.88 1.20 -17.18
N HIS A 173 4.90 1.18 -18.51
CA HIS A 173 6.10 1.43 -19.27
C HIS A 173 6.57 2.88 -19.16
N ASP A 174 5.65 3.85 -19.15
CA ASP A 174 5.98 5.27 -18.98
C ASP A 174 6.60 5.51 -17.60
N PHE A 175 6.03 4.89 -16.55
CA PHE A 175 6.59 4.93 -15.20
C PHE A 175 7.97 4.27 -15.14
N GLN A 176 8.13 3.07 -15.71
CA GLN A 176 9.40 2.34 -15.72
C GLN A 176 10.50 3.11 -16.45
N ASP A 177 10.16 3.77 -17.56
CA ASP A 177 11.09 4.64 -18.30
C ASP A 177 11.64 5.78 -17.43
N VAL A 178 10.77 6.42 -16.63
CA VAL A 178 11.20 7.51 -15.73
C VAL A 178 12.20 6.99 -14.69
N ILE A 179 11.88 5.92 -13.97
CA ILE A 179 12.73 5.42 -12.89
C ILE A 179 14.02 4.79 -13.40
N TRP A 180 13.99 4.11 -14.55
CA TRP A 180 15.19 3.50 -15.14
C TRP A 180 16.16 4.56 -15.68
N ARG A 181 15.65 5.63 -16.31
CA ARG A 181 16.50 6.78 -16.70
C ARG A 181 17.12 7.47 -15.48
N ALA A 182 16.39 7.60 -14.38
CA ALA A 182 16.93 8.16 -13.14
C ALA A 182 18.05 7.27 -12.57
N ASN A 183 17.90 5.93 -12.61
CA ASN A 183 18.92 4.97 -12.18
C ASN A 183 20.15 5.00 -13.10
N GLU A 184 19.95 5.03 -14.41
CA GLU A 184 21.03 5.11 -15.41
C GLU A 184 21.83 6.40 -15.23
N LYS A 185 21.15 7.55 -15.12
CA LYS A 185 21.79 8.85 -14.91
C LYS A 185 22.58 8.90 -13.61
N ALA A 186 22.08 8.28 -12.55
CA ALA A 186 22.77 8.23 -11.26
C ALA A 186 23.97 7.27 -11.24
N GLY A 187 24.00 6.27 -12.11
CA GLY A 187 25.01 5.20 -12.11
C GLY A 187 24.84 4.19 -10.97
N PHE A 188 23.70 4.20 -10.29
CA PHE A 188 23.32 3.24 -9.26
C PHE A 188 21.79 3.14 -9.18
N ASN A 189 21.27 2.11 -8.48
CA ASN A 189 19.83 1.96 -8.26
C ASN A 189 19.29 3.08 -7.34
N LYS A 190 19.12 4.28 -7.88
CA LYS A 190 18.59 5.45 -7.17
C LYS A 190 17.18 5.14 -6.70
N VAL A 191 16.27 4.77 -7.59
CA VAL A 191 15.02 4.14 -7.21
C VAL A 191 15.31 2.69 -6.87
N THR A 192 15.21 2.36 -5.60
CA THR A 192 15.65 1.08 -5.04
C THR A 192 14.51 0.10 -4.90
N MET A 193 13.36 0.58 -4.42
CA MET A 193 12.20 -0.26 -4.15
C MET A 193 10.90 0.52 -4.27
N CYS A 194 9.89 -0.14 -4.83
CA CYS A 194 8.51 0.33 -4.90
C CYS A 194 7.64 -0.58 -4.03
N PHE A 195 6.78 0.03 -3.23
CA PHE A 195 5.78 -0.67 -2.41
C PHE A 195 4.38 -0.32 -2.91
N SER A 196 3.52 -1.32 -2.96
CA SER A 196 2.10 -1.15 -3.30
C SER A 196 1.20 -2.04 -2.44
N GLY A 197 -0.09 -1.71 -2.40
CA GLY A 197 -1.17 -2.49 -1.80
C GLY A 197 -2.06 -3.12 -2.87
N HIS A 198 -3.38 -2.93 -2.74
CA HIS A 198 -4.44 -3.18 -3.70
C HIS A 198 -4.74 -4.65 -4.01
N ASP A 199 -3.75 -5.46 -4.33
CA ASP A 199 -3.94 -6.88 -4.70
C ASP A 199 -4.22 -7.81 -3.52
N HIS A 200 -4.10 -7.29 -2.27
CA HIS A 200 -4.20 -8.11 -1.06
C HIS A 200 -3.36 -9.39 -1.18
N ALA A 201 -2.09 -9.22 -1.55
CA ALA A 201 -1.14 -10.29 -1.78
C ALA A 201 0.22 -9.96 -1.14
N ASP A 202 1.02 -11.00 -0.90
CA ASP A 202 2.39 -10.88 -0.42
C ASP A 202 3.34 -11.30 -1.55
N GLU A 203 3.63 -10.37 -2.47
CA GLU A 203 4.41 -10.66 -3.67
C GLU A 203 5.65 -9.76 -3.78
N HIS A 204 6.67 -10.29 -4.46
CA HIS A 204 7.90 -9.56 -4.73
C HIS A 204 8.43 -9.91 -6.12
N LEU A 205 8.86 -8.87 -6.85
CA LEU A 205 9.57 -8.98 -8.11
C LEU A 205 10.81 -8.07 -8.10
N PHE A 206 11.91 -8.56 -8.65
CA PHE A 206 13.08 -7.73 -8.96
C PHE A 206 13.22 -7.59 -10.48
N LYS A 207 13.13 -6.35 -10.97
CA LYS A 207 13.17 -6.06 -12.42
C LYS A 207 13.83 -4.71 -12.67
N GLY A 208 14.73 -4.64 -13.65
CA GLY A 208 15.39 -3.37 -14.02
C GLY A 208 16.21 -2.72 -12.90
N GLY A 209 16.73 -3.52 -11.96
CA GLY A 209 17.48 -3.01 -10.81
C GLY A 209 16.60 -2.48 -9.67
N VAL A 210 15.28 -2.62 -9.75
CA VAL A 210 14.30 -2.14 -8.76
C VAL A 210 13.55 -3.31 -8.16
N HIS A 211 13.35 -3.28 -6.84
CA HIS A 211 12.46 -4.20 -6.14
C HIS A 211 11.03 -3.67 -6.17
N TYR A 212 10.08 -4.51 -6.50
CA TYR A 212 8.64 -4.22 -6.45
C TYR A 212 8.02 -5.17 -5.45
N MET A 213 7.33 -4.63 -4.45
CA MET A 213 6.73 -5.42 -3.40
C MET A 213 5.28 -5.02 -3.17
N ILE A 214 4.39 -6.00 -3.21
CA ILE A 214 3.01 -5.85 -2.78
C ILE A 214 2.95 -6.18 -1.31
N ILE A 215 2.37 -5.27 -0.53
CA ILE A 215 2.06 -5.43 0.89
C ILE A 215 0.64 -5.96 0.99
N ASN A 216 0.49 -7.13 1.58
CA ASN A 216 -0.82 -7.75 1.76
C ASN A 216 -1.73 -6.87 2.64
N SER A 217 -3.04 -6.93 2.39
CA SER A 217 -4.04 -6.24 3.21
C SER A 217 -3.83 -6.53 4.69
N MET A 218 -4.00 -5.51 5.52
CA MET A 218 -3.95 -5.66 6.97
C MET A 218 -5.01 -6.62 7.49
N CYS A 219 -6.16 -6.73 6.82
CA CYS A 219 -7.37 -7.23 7.43
C CYS A 219 -8.00 -8.45 6.76
N HIS A 220 -7.88 -8.61 5.44
CA HIS A 220 -8.66 -9.59 4.70
C HIS A 220 -8.18 -9.84 3.28
N LYS A 221 -8.77 -10.85 2.63
CA LYS A 221 -8.73 -11.08 1.17
C LYS A 221 -10.14 -11.00 0.62
N TYR A 222 -10.34 -10.31 -0.50
CA TYR A 222 -11.58 -10.39 -1.26
C TYR A 222 -11.71 -11.75 -1.94
N ILE A 223 -12.87 -12.38 -1.78
CA ILE A 223 -13.20 -13.67 -2.38
C ILE A 223 -14.38 -13.58 -3.37
N GLY A 224 -15.02 -12.42 -3.42
CA GLY A 224 -16.09 -12.09 -4.35
C GLY A 224 -17.46 -12.69 -4.02
N PRO A 225 -18.50 -12.25 -4.75
CA PRO A 225 -19.90 -12.54 -4.43
C PRO A 225 -20.30 -14.02 -4.57
N LYS A 226 -19.56 -14.80 -5.35
CA LYS A 226 -19.82 -16.24 -5.51
C LYS A 226 -19.78 -17.02 -4.19
N TYR A 227 -19.03 -16.52 -3.20
CA TYR A 227 -18.78 -17.21 -1.94
C TYR A 227 -19.49 -16.56 -0.75
N VAL A 228 -20.42 -15.63 -1.00
CA VAL A 228 -21.17 -14.88 0.03
C VAL A 228 -21.92 -15.79 0.99
N ASP A 229 -22.60 -16.82 0.49
CA ASP A 229 -23.41 -17.72 1.30
C ASP A 229 -22.55 -18.72 2.09
N GLU A 230 -21.33 -18.95 1.66
CA GLU A 230 -20.37 -19.87 2.27
C GLU A 230 -19.48 -19.16 3.30
N SER A 231 -19.45 -17.82 3.31
CA SER A 231 -18.74 -17.07 4.34
C SER A 231 -19.43 -17.24 5.69
N SER A 232 -18.72 -17.76 6.67
CA SER A 232 -19.25 -18.12 7.99
C SER A 232 -19.31 -16.96 8.96
N HIS A 233 -19.48 -15.72 8.48
CA HIS A 233 -19.81 -14.65 9.40
C HIS A 233 -21.05 -15.01 10.20
N ASN A 234 -20.95 -14.92 11.53
CA ASN A 234 -22.09 -15.18 12.37
C ASN A 234 -23.24 -14.19 12.09
N ALA A 235 -24.44 -14.55 12.48
CA ALA A 235 -25.63 -13.74 12.21
C ALA A 235 -25.53 -12.32 12.78
N GLU A 236 -24.81 -12.11 13.87
CA GLU A 236 -24.61 -10.83 14.52
C GLU A 236 -23.73 -9.90 13.65
N VAL A 237 -22.63 -10.42 13.11
CA VAL A 237 -21.77 -9.68 12.17
C VAL A 237 -22.54 -9.36 10.88
N LYS A 238 -23.28 -10.32 10.34
CA LYS A 238 -24.10 -10.12 9.13
C LYS A 238 -25.20 -9.06 9.32
N ALA A 239 -25.68 -8.86 10.54
CA ALA A 239 -26.69 -7.86 10.87
C ALA A 239 -26.12 -6.44 11.07
N GLN A 240 -24.84 -6.33 11.41
CA GLN A 240 -24.18 -5.05 11.71
C GLN A 240 -23.50 -4.42 10.49
N PHE A 241 -23.18 -5.21 9.48
CA PHE A 241 -22.38 -4.76 8.33
C PHE A 241 -23.11 -5.05 7.03
N ASP A 242 -22.96 -4.12 6.07
CA ASP A 242 -23.49 -4.21 4.73
C ASP A 242 -22.88 -5.36 3.91
N GLU A 243 -23.38 -5.57 2.71
CA GLU A 243 -23.00 -6.64 1.79
C GLU A 243 -21.47 -6.88 1.61
N PRO A 244 -20.60 -5.84 1.57
CA PRO A 244 -19.18 -6.04 1.32
C PRO A 244 -18.50 -7.03 2.27
N ILE A 245 -18.89 -7.07 3.54
CA ILE A 245 -18.28 -8.01 4.50
C ILE A 245 -18.47 -9.49 4.12
N ARG A 246 -19.47 -9.78 3.29
CA ARG A 246 -19.78 -11.14 2.83
C ARG A 246 -18.83 -11.60 1.71
N HIS A 247 -18.12 -10.67 1.09
CA HIS A 247 -17.22 -10.93 -0.04
C HIS A 247 -15.76 -11.11 0.39
N ILE A 248 -15.50 -11.17 1.70
CA ILE A 248 -14.15 -11.18 2.26
C ILE A 248 -13.86 -12.41 3.12
N ALA A 249 -12.63 -12.88 3.09
CA ALA A 249 -12.05 -13.81 4.05
C ALA A 249 -11.13 -13.04 5.00
N ARG A 250 -11.55 -12.91 6.27
CA ARG A 250 -10.88 -12.04 7.26
C ARG A 250 -9.66 -12.70 7.88
N TYR A 251 -8.65 -11.89 8.17
CA TYR A 251 -7.52 -12.31 8.98
C TYR A 251 -7.80 -12.11 10.48
N LYS A 252 -7.38 -13.07 11.28
CA LYS A 252 -7.50 -13.06 12.74
C LYS A 252 -6.66 -11.96 13.37
N ASP A 253 -5.38 -11.90 13.01
CA ASP A 253 -4.44 -10.87 13.44
C ASP A 253 -4.08 -9.93 12.29
N PRO A 254 -3.73 -8.66 12.57
CA PRO A 254 -3.39 -7.71 11.53
C PRO A 254 -2.09 -8.07 10.81
N LEU A 255 -2.09 -7.89 9.50
CA LEU A 255 -0.88 -7.95 8.71
C LEU A 255 -0.31 -6.55 8.48
N TYR A 256 0.95 -6.39 8.77
CA TYR A 256 1.76 -5.20 8.52
C TYR A 256 3.23 -5.59 8.52
N ALA A 257 4.08 -4.68 8.10
CA ALA A 257 5.51 -4.92 8.14
C ALA A 257 6.27 -3.74 8.73
N PHE A 258 7.49 -4.02 9.20
CA PHE A 258 8.50 -3.02 9.47
C PHE A 258 9.62 -3.18 8.46
N VAL A 259 9.93 -2.09 7.76
CA VAL A 259 11.01 -2.03 6.80
C VAL A 259 12.23 -1.42 7.47
N GLN A 260 13.32 -2.17 7.50
CA GLN A 260 14.57 -1.73 8.06
C GLN A 260 15.61 -1.48 6.96
N LEU A 261 15.99 -0.23 6.80
CA LEU A 261 17.04 0.19 5.87
C LEU A 261 18.36 0.27 6.62
N LYS A 262 19.21 -0.71 6.39
CA LYS A 262 20.51 -0.81 7.06
C LYS A 262 21.55 0.09 6.39
N SER A 263 22.41 0.66 7.19
CA SER A 263 23.51 1.53 6.73
C SER A 263 24.51 0.84 5.79
N ASN A 264 24.56 -0.50 5.80
CA ASN A 264 25.36 -1.31 4.90
C ASN A 264 24.70 -1.63 3.55
N GLY A 265 23.46 -1.15 3.33
CA GLY A 265 22.73 -1.36 2.09
C GLY A 265 21.79 -2.58 2.09
N LEU A 266 21.60 -3.25 3.22
CA LEU A 266 20.60 -4.32 3.36
C LEU A 266 19.22 -3.72 3.69
N ILE A 267 18.19 -4.22 3.03
CA ILE A 267 16.78 -3.97 3.32
C ILE A 267 16.20 -5.22 3.99
N ARG A 268 15.52 -5.05 5.11
CA ARG A 268 14.76 -6.13 5.77
C ARG A 268 13.30 -5.78 5.80
N ILE A 269 12.47 -6.72 5.36
CA ILE A 269 11.02 -6.69 5.54
C ILE A 269 10.67 -7.63 6.67
N ILE A 270 10.20 -7.09 7.78
CA ILE A 270 9.83 -7.83 8.98
C ILE A 270 8.31 -7.84 9.03
N GLY A 271 7.71 -8.80 8.36
CA GLY A 271 6.26 -8.90 8.24
C GLY A 271 5.61 -9.72 9.35
N LYS A 272 4.32 -9.97 9.21
CA LYS A 272 3.45 -10.71 10.12
C LYS A 272 2.82 -11.90 9.42
N GLN A 273 2.41 -12.88 10.21
CA GLN A 273 1.60 -14.01 9.79
C GLN A 273 0.31 -14.03 10.59
N SER A 274 -0.75 -14.51 9.98
CA SER A 274 -2.06 -14.66 10.59
C SER A 274 -2.73 -15.96 10.12
N GLU A 275 -3.97 -16.14 10.53
CA GLU A 275 -4.87 -17.21 10.10
C GLU A 275 -6.14 -16.57 9.55
N TYR A 276 -6.88 -17.27 8.69
CA TYR A 276 -8.24 -16.89 8.37
C TYR A 276 -9.16 -17.16 9.54
N VAL A 277 -10.12 -16.26 9.81
CA VAL A 277 -11.03 -16.39 10.96
C VAL A 277 -12.04 -17.52 10.73
N ASP A 278 -12.52 -17.61 9.49
CA ASP A 278 -13.58 -18.53 9.11
C ASP A 278 -13.06 -19.51 8.03
N TYR A 279 -13.55 -19.39 6.80
CA TYR A 279 -13.03 -20.17 5.67
C TYR A 279 -11.84 -19.47 5.01
N SER A 280 -10.82 -20.24 4.74
CA SER A 280 -9.76 -19.78 3.85
C SER A 280 -10.22 -19.80 2.39
N PRO A 281 -9.64 -18.97 1.51
CA PRO A 281 -9.90 -19.07 0.08
C PRO A 281 -9.64 -20.47 -0.50
N LEU A 282 -8.70 -21.21 0.08
CA LEU A 282 -8.40 -22.59 -0.32
C LEU A 282 -9.55 -23.57 -0.02
N GLU A 283 -10.17 -23.45 1.17
CA GLU A 283 -11.34 -24.28 1.54
C GLU A 283 -12.54 -23.95 0.69
N LEU A 284 -12.66 -22.72 0.21
CA LEU A 284 -13.69 -22.28 -0.75
C LEU A 284 -13.35 -22.64 -2.21
N HIS A 285 -12.24 -23.34 -2.46
CA HIS A 285 -11.77 -23.67 -3.81
C HIS A 285 -11.59 -22.44 -4.71
N TRP A 286 -11.18 -21.32 -4.12
CA TRP A 286 -10.89 -20.11 -4.87
C TRP A 286 -9.53 -20.22 -5.57
N GLU A 287 -9.48 -19.81 -6.84
CA GLU A 287 -8.30 -20.05 -7.71
C GLU A 287 -7.07 -19.21 -7.33
N HIS A 288 -7.29 -18.07 -6.67
CA HIS A 288 -6.22 -17.12 -6.30
C HIS A 288 -5.93 -17.15 -4.79
N TYR A 289 -5.43 -18.29 -4.32
CA TYR A 289 -5.04 -18.42 -2.91
C TYR A 289 -3.90 -17.47 -2.57
N THR A 290 -4.08 -16.71 -1.48
CA THR A 290 -3.04 -15.90 -0.84
C THR A 290 -2.91 -16.35 0.60
N ALA A 291 -1.68 -16.63 1.04
CA ALA A 291 -1.43 -16.90 2.45
C ALA A 291 -1.67 -15.62 3.27
N PRO A 292 -2.29 -15.71 4.47
CA PRO A 292 -2.51 -14.56 5.34
C PRO A 292 -1.19 -14.16 6.02
N GLN A 293 -0.28 -13.58 5.25
CA GLN A 293 1.05 -13.19 5.72
C GLN A 293 1.61 -12.00 4.93
N ILE A 294 2.61 -11.35 5.52
CA ILE A 294 3.68 -10.63 4.85
C ILE A 294 4.96 -11.34 5.31
N ALA A 295 5.65 -12.00 4.38
CA ALA A 295 6.79 -12.84 4.72
C ALA A 295 8.02 -12.01 5.12
N TYR A 296 8.86 -12.57 5.99
CA TYR A 296 10.19 -12.01 6.21
C TYR A 296 11.03 -12.13 4.94
N ARG A 297 11.70 -11.02 4.54
CA ARG A 297 12.60 -10.97 3.39
C ARG A 297 13.81 -10.10 3.66
N GLU A 298 14.91 -10.42 3.00
CA GLU A 298 16.11 -9.57 2.94
C GLU A 298 16.49 -9.31 1.48
N PHE A 299 16.82 -8.05 1.19
CA PHE A 299 17.25 -7.61 -0.13
C PHE A 299 18.46 -6.70 -0.03
N TRP A 300 19.29 -6.69 -1.05
CA TRP A 300 20.33 -5.68 -1.18
C TRP A 300 19.88 -4.53 -2.07
N MET A 301 20.15 -3.30 -1.66
CA MET A 301 19.77 -2.09 -2.42
C MET A 301 20.37 -2.05 -3.84
N ASN A 302 21.43 -2.80 -4.10
CA ASN A 302 22.06 -2.91 -5.43
C ASN A 302 21.64 -4.17 -6.21
N GLY A 303 20.59 -4.87 -5.75
CA GLY A 303 20.16 -6.15 -6.30
C GLY A 303 20.72 -7.34 -5.51
N PHE A 304 20.55 -8.54 -6.06
CA PHE A 304 21.04 -9.75 -5.40
C PHE A 304 22.55 -9.67 -5.12
N CYS A 305 22.95 -10.16 -3.95
CA CYS A 305 24.34 -10.34 -3.60
C CYS A 305 24.99 -11.24 -4.67
N GLU A 306 26.07 -10.78 -5.31
CA GLU A 306 27.01 -11.72 -5.88
C GLU A 306 27.56 -12.54 -4.69
N GLU A 307 27.29 -13.85 -4.71
CA GLU A 307 27.98 -14.77 -3.80
C GLU A 307 29.48 -14.56 -3.96
N LYS A 308 30.13 -14.12 -2.90
CA LYS A 308 31.59 -14.02 -2.85
C LYS A 308 32.19 -15.38 -2.63
#